data_e0198b8511d73bb7cf44ee18c8057f2c
#
_entry.id   e0198b8511d73bb7cf44ee18c8057f2c
#
_cell.length_a   1.000
_cell.length_b   1.000
_cell.length_c   1.000
_cell.angle_alpha   90.00
_cell.angle_beta   90.00
_cell.angle_gamma   90.00
#
_symmetry.space_group_name_H-M   'P 1'
#
loop_
_entity.id
_entity.type
_entity.pdbx_description
1 polymer ?
#
loop_
_entity_poly.entity_id
_entity_poly.type
_entity_poly.pdbx_seq_one_letter_code
_entity_poly.pdbx_strand_id
1 'polypeptide(L)'
;MNKLIATILIISTSLTIKAQNIKNIADSLMLKNGIPEIGFAVITPDSILDLQTLGFHRTDIKNEQTKANLSDYFHLGSNTKAITGFVAAYLVENNKITWMTKFFDLFPDWKNQSNPAYYEITLADLLSHRAKIQPYTSGLEYEQLPDFKGNKSEQRKQFAKYLLAEEPVKDGKQIYNYSNAGYSIAALMLEKVTGKTWEKLTKEIITQQLNANILYGWPNKLNLNQPYGHWVENDTLIPLYPDNSYDLALGEPAGDISMTLPDYAKFIQLNLRGILGEDNILKASTYDYLHYGLKDYSIGWGNINNNEIQLSEHSGSAGTFFCYSLLDKNRKIAYVIVANSATQESQESILNILNSLREKYAR
;
A
#
# COMPACT_ATOMS: atom_id res chain seq x y z
N MET A 1 -16.47 -42.79 -24.59
CA MET A 1 -17.01 -41.83 -23.60
C MET A 1 -16.32 -41.91 -22.23
N ASN A 2 -15.79 -43.05 -21.80
CA ASN A 2 -15.23 -43.18 -20.44
C ASN A 2 -13.83 -42.58 -20.20
N LYS A 3 -13.04 -42.29 -21.26
CA LYS A 3 -11.70 -41.69 -21.11
C LYS A 3 -11.73 -40.16 -20.84
N LEU A 4 -12.77 -39.46 -21.32
CA LEU A 4 -12.89 -38.00 -21.15
C LEU A 4 -13.30 -37.63 -19.71
N ILE A 5 -14.16 -38.45 -19.09
CA ILE A 5 -14.62 -38.21 -17.70
C ILE A 5 -13.49 -38.47 -16.69
N ALA A 6 -12.62 -39.44 -16.93
CA ALA A 6 -11.49 -39.71 -16.05
C ALA A 6 -10.44 -38.59 -16.07
N THR A 7 -10.22 -37.96 -17.24
CA THR A 7 -9.26 -36.86 -17.39
C THR A 7 -9.75 -35.58 -16.70
N ILE A 8 -11.05 -35.28 -16.77
CA ILE A 8 -11.64 -34.09 -16.10
C ILE A 8 -11.63 -34.29 -14.58
N LEU A 9 -11.87 -35.50 -14.08
CA LEU A 9 -11.83 -35.78 -12.64
C LEU A 9 -10.42 -35.68 -12.05
N ILE A 10 -9.38 -36.09 -12.81
CA ILE A 10 -7.97 -35.98 -12.38
C ILE A 10 -7.51 -34.52 -12.35
N ILE A 11 -7.95 -33.69 -13.29
CA ILE A 11 -7.58 -32.24 -13.31
C ILE A 11 -8.24 -31.50 -12.15
N SER A 12 -9.50 -31.80 -11.82
CA SER A 12 -10.20 -31.17 -10.70
C SER A 12 -9.61 -31.57 -9.33
N THR A 13 -9.21 -32.83 -9.17
CA THR A 13 -8.58 -33.29 -7.94
C THR A 13 -7.17 -32.74 -7.75
N SER A 14 -6.39 -32.58 -8.84
CA SER A 14 -5.04 -32.00 -8.74
C SER A 14 -5.05 -30.50 -8.38
N LEU A 15 -6.04 -29.73 -8.84
CA LEU A 15 -6.21 -28.34 -8.49
C LEU A 15 -6.64 -28.16 -7.03
N THR A 16 -7.55 -28.99 -6.54
CA THR A 16 -7.98 -28.96 -5.13
C THR A 16 -6.85 -29.35 -4.16
N ILE A 17 -6.03 -30.33 -4.52
CA ILE A 17 -4.88 -30.75 -3.70
C ILE A 17 -3.83 -29.64 -3.64
N LYS A 18 -3.56 -28.93 -4.75
CA LYS A 18 -2.62 -27.80 -4.75
C LYS A 18 -3.13 -26.60 -3.96
N ALA A 19 -4.42 -26.25 -4.06
CA ALA A 19 -5.02 -25.17 -3.28
C ALA A 19 -4.98 -25.47 -1.77
N GLN A 20 -5.28 -26.71 -1.39
CA GLN A 20 -5.19 -27.18 -0.02
C GLN A 20 -3.76 -27.10 0.54
N ASN A 21 -2.74 -27.25 -0.29
CA ASN A 21 -1.35 -27.13 0.14
C ASN A 21 -0.99 -25.68 0.56
N ILE A 22 -1.39 -24.66 -0.19
CA ILE A 22 -1.11 -23.27 0.20
C ILE A 22 -1.81 -22.89 1.51
N LYS A 23 -3.08 -23.28 1.66
CA LYS A 23 -3.79 -23.09 2.93
C LYS A 23 -3.07 -23.77 4.08
N ASN A 24 -2.64 -25.00 3.92
CA ASN A 24 -1.91 -25.74 4.96
C ASN A 24 -0.56 -25.08 5.32
N ILE A 25 0.14 -24.53 4.32
CA ILE A 25 1.38 -23.77 4.53
C ILE A 25 1.06 -22.52 5.35
N ALA A 26 0.05 -21.74 4.97
CA ALA A 26 -0.36 -20.55 5.69
C ALA A 26 -0.80 -20.88 7.13
N ASP A 27 -1.67 -21.87 7.32
CA ASP A 27 -2.12 -22.32 8.65
C ASP A 27 -0.92 -22.76 9.54
N SER A 28 0.06 -23.46 8.97
CA SER A 28 1.27 -23.88 9.68
C SER A 28 2.14 -22.70 10.11
N LEU A 29 2.34 -21.71 9.22
CA LEU A 29 3.12 -20.51 9.52
C LEU A 29 2.40 -19.62 10.55
N MET A 30 1.08 -19.48 10.44
CA MET A 30 0.26 -18.75 11.39
C MET A 30 0.37 -19.36 12.79
N LEU A 31 0.25 -20.70 12.89
CA LEU A 31 0.36 -21.40 14.15
C LEU A 31 1.76 -21.29 14.75
N LYS A 32 2.80 -21.48 13.94
CA LYS A 32 4.20 -21.43 14.37
C LYS A 32 4.58 -20.05 14.91
N ASN A 33 4.14 -19.00 14.24
CA ASN A 33 4.59 -17.62 14.46
C ASN A 33 3.53 -16.76 15.16
N GLY A 34 2.44 -17.37 15.62
CA GLY A 34 1.39 -16.69 16.38
C GLY A 34 0.60 -15.64 15.58
N ILE A 35 0.62 -15.70 14.25
CA ILE A 35 -0.04 -14.70 13.41
C ILE A 35 -1.56 -14.92 13.49
N PRO A 36 -2.34 -13.89 13.89
CA PRO A 36 -3.77 -14.11 14.13
C PRO A 36 -4.57 -14.28 12.85
N GLU A 37 -4.28 -13.47 11.82
CA GLU A 37 -4.99 -13.46 10.54
C GLU A 37 -4.04 -13.20 9.39
N ILE A 38 -4.21 -13.98 8.31
CA ILE A 38 -3.53 -13.79 7.02
C ILE A 38 -4.56 -13.82 5.90
N GLY A 39 -4.41 -12.92 4.93
CA GLY A 39 -5.11 -12.98 3.65
C GLY A 39 -4.13 -13.02 2.48
N PHE A 40 -4.50 -13.67 1.38
CA PHE A 40 -3.72 -13.62 0.14
C PHE A 40 -4.61 -13.67 -1.10
N ALA A 41 -4.11 -13.05 -2.17
CA ALA A 41 -4.71 -13.07 -3.50
C ALA A 41 -3.68 -13.39 -4.57
N VAL A 42 -4.07 -14.16 -5.58
CA VAL A 42 -3.33 -14.40 -6.82
C VAL A 42 -4.16 -13.88 -7.98
N ILE A 43 -3.60 -12.96 -8.74
CA ILE A 43 -4.32 -12.11 -9.65
C ILE A 43 -3.69 -12.21 -11.04
N THR A 44 -4.52 -12.46 -12.07
CA THR A 44 -4.15 -12.34 -13.48
C THR A 44 -4.90 -11.16 -14.11
N PRO A 45 -4.56 -10.73 -15.34
CA PRO A 45 -5.32 -9.67 -16.01
C PRO A 45 -6.81 -9.95 -16.10
N ASP A 46 -7.21 -11.23 -16.26
CA ASP A 46 -8.58 -11.63 -16.55
C ASP A 46 -9.36 -12.13 -15.33
N SER A 47 -8.67 -12.59 -14.28
CA SER A 47 -9.31 -13.24 -13.13
C SER A 47 -8.48 -13.18 -11.85
N ILE A 48 -9.14 -13.38 -10.72
CA ILE A 48 -8.50 -13.67 -9.43
C ILE A 48 -8.49 -15.20 -9.29
N LEU A 49 -7.30 -15.80 -9.33
CA LEU A 49 -7.12 -17.26 -9.33
C LEU A 49 -7.25 -17.88 -7.94
N ASP A 50 -6.86 -17.13 -6.91
CA ASP A 50 -6.95 -17.53 -5.50
C ASP A 50 -7.22 -16.30 -4.65
N LEU A 51 -8.10 -16.42 -3.66
CA LEU A 51 -8.49 -15.32 -2.78
C LEU A 51 -8.97 -15.91 -1.46
N GLN A 52 -8.19 -15.75 -0.40
CA GLN A 52 -8.48 -16.35 0.89
C GLN A 52 -8.11 -15.43 2.04
N THR A 53 -8.88 -15.54 3.13
CA THR A 53 -8.53 -15.04 4.47
C THR A 53 -8.62 -16.18 5.46
N LEU A 54 -7.68 -16.27 6.38
CA LEU A 54 -7.51 -17.37 7.31
C LEU A 54 -7.25 -16.83 8.73
N GLY A 55 -7.76 -17.49 9.73
CA GLY A 55 -7.49 -17.16 11.13
C GLY A 55 -8.61 -16.38 11.82
N PHE A 56 -8.22 -15.46 12.67
CA PHE A 56 -9.13 -14.68 13.51
C PHE A 56 -8.67 -13.23 13.63
N HIS A 57 -9.61 -12.32 13.81
CA HIS A 57 -9.38 -10.89 13.94
C HIS A 57 -8.41 -10.50 15.06
N ARG A 58 -8.30 -11.35 16.10
CA ARG A 58 -7.52 -11.04 17.31
C ARG A 58 -7.02 -12.29 18.01
N THR A 59 -5.95 -12.14 18.83
CA THR A 59 -5.29 -13.25 19.52
C THR A 59 -6.06 -13.77 20.72
N ASP A 60 -6.77 -12.90 21.44
CA ASP A 60 -7.39 -13.16 22.74
C ASP A 60 -8.84 -13.67 22.67
N ILE A 61 -9.54 -13.49 21.54
CA ILE A 61 -10.89 -14.00 21.31
C ILE A 61 -10.92 -14.72 19.96
N LYS A 62 -11.23 -16.02 19.98
CA LYS A 62 -11.33 -16.88 18.79
C LYS A 62 -12.69 -17.57 18.77
N ASN A 63 -13.63 -17.02 18.03
CA ASN A 63 -14.99 -17.54 17.86
C ASN A 63 -15.51 -17.23 16.46
N GLU A 64 -16.74 -17.62 16.13
CA GLU A 64 -17.32 -17.37 14.81
C GLU A 64 -17.46 -15.87 14.46
N GLN A 65 -17.57 -14.98 15.45
CA GLN A 65 -17.69 -13.53 15.20
C GLN A 65 -16.35 -12.86 14.88
N THR A 66 -15.25 -13.45 15.36
CA THR A 66 -13.88 -12.98 15.12
C THR A 66 -13.15 -13.76 14.05
N LYS A 67 -13.83 -14.68 13.38
CA LYS A 67 -13.26 -15.50 12.32
C LYS A 67 -13.04 -14.68 11.05
N ALA A 68 -11.86 -14.82 10.46
CA ALA A 68 -11.44 -14.16 9.24
C ALA A 68 -12.42 -14.39 8.08
N ASN A 69 -12.71 -13.32 7.33
CA ASN A 69 -13.58 -13.38 6.16
C ASN A 69 -13.20 -12.30 5.13
N LEU A 70 -13.73 -12.40 3.91
CA LEU A 70 -13.37 -11.50 2.80
C LEU A 70 -13.89 -10.06 2.93
N SER A 71 -14.71 -9.75 3.93
CA SER A 71 -15.13 -8.36 4.25
C SER A 71 -14.20 -7.67 5.25
N ASP A 72 -13.14 -8.36 5.69
CA ASP A 72 -12.17 -7.83 6.62
C ASP A 72 -11.28 -6.80 5.94
N TYR A 73 -11.13 -5.65 6.58
CA TYR A 73 -10.24 -4.60 6.13
C TYR A 73 -8.85 -4.82 6.74
N PHE A 74 -7.83 -4.65 5.93
CA PHE A 74 -6.44 -4.66 6.35
C PHE A 74 -5.84 -3.28 6.14
N HIS A 75 -5.13 -2.79 7.14
CA HIS A 75 -4.37 -1.56 7.03
C HIS A 75 -3.17 -1.80 6.11
N LEU A 76 -3.13 -1.09 4.99
CA LEU A 76 -2.18 -1.33 3.91
C LEU A 76 -0.78 -0.77 4.19
N GLY A 77 -0.64 0.07 5.22
CA GLY A 77 0.61 0.77 5.46
C GLY A 77 1.08 1.50 4.21
N SER A 78 2.36 1.42 3.93
CA SER A 78 2.97 2.14 2.80
C SER A 78 2.48 1.74 1.40
N ASN A 79 1.70 0.67 1.24
CA ASN A 79 0.99 0.43 -0.03
C ASN A 79 -0.03 1.54 -0.35
N THR A 80 -0.41 2.37 0.63
CA THR A 80 -1.13 3.64 0.43
C THR A 80 -0.46 4.55 -0.58
N LYS A 81 0.89 4.53 -0.65
CA LYS A 81 1.66 5.35 -1.60
C LYS A 81 1.32 5.05 -3.06
N ALA A 82 1.09 3.78 -3.39
CA ALA A 82 0.65 3.38 -4.72
C ALA A 82 -0.72 3.99 -5.06
N ILE A 83 -1.64 4.03 -4.11
CA ILE A 83 -2.97 4.63 -4.28
C ILE A 83 -2.85 6.16 -4.40
N THR A 84 -2.05 6.82 -3.58
CA THR A 84 -1.78 8.26 -3.68
C THR A 84 -1.13 8.62 -5.01
N GLY A 85 -0.17 7.80 -5.49
CA GLY A 85 0.45 7.94 -6.80
C GLY A 85 -0.55 7.78 -7.95
N PHE A 86 -1.44 6.80 -7.87
CA PHE A 86 -2.53 6.59 -8.83
C PHE A 86 -3.49 7.79 -8.90
N VAL A 87 -3.87 8.33 -7.74
CA VAL A 87 -4.71 9.54 -7.67
C VAL A 87 -4.01 10.75 -8.28
N ALA A 88 -2.71 10.92 -8.03
CA ALA A 88 -1.92 11.97 -8.68
C ALA A 88 -1.89 11.79 -10.21
N ALA A 89 -1.69 10.56 -10.69
CA ALA A 89 -1.72 10.23 -12.12
C ALA A 89 -3.08 10.53 -12.77
N TYR A 90 -4.17 10.18 -12.08
CA TYR A 90 -5.51 10.51 -12.53
C TYR A 90 -5.70 12.01 -12.72
N LEU A 91 -5.19 12.83 -11.79
CA LEU A 91 -5.25 14.29 -11.92
C LEU A 91 -4.33 14.82 -13.03
N VAL A 92 -3.18 14.20 -13.25
CA VAL A 92 -2.26 14.55 -14.34
C VAL A 92 -2.92 14.27 -15.69
N GLU A 93 -3.53 13.11 -15.90
CA GLU A 93 -4.24 12.80 -17.16
C GLU A 93 -5.46 13.70 -17.40
N ASN A 94 -6.08 14.19 -16.33
CA ASN A 94 -7.17 15.16 -16.39
C ASN A 94 -6.70 16.63 -16.46
N ASN A 95 -5.42 16.88 -16.70
CA ASN A 95 -4.81 18.21 -16.84
C ASN A 95 -5.04 19.14 -15.64
N LYS A 96 -5.16 18.60 -14.43
CA LYS A 96 -5.29 19.39 -13.20
C LYS A 96 -3.93 19.80 -12.63
N ILE A 97 -2.91 18.98 -12.89
CA ILE A 97 -1.53 19.17 -12.44
C ILE A 97 -0.61 18.44 -13.45
N THR A 98 0.68 18.66 -13.39
CA THR A 98 1.68 17.88 -14.14
C THR A 98 2.71 17.28 -13.19
N TRP A 99 3.41 16.24 -13.62
CA TRP A 99 4.52 15.66 -12.85
C TRP A 99 5.62 16.70 -12.54
N MET A 100 5.82 17.65 -13.43
CA MET A 100 6.83 18.72 -13.35
C MET A 100 6.33 19.98 -12.64
N THR A 101 5.08 20.01 -12.18
CA THR A 101 4.57 21.14 -11.39
C THR A 101 5.40 21.28 -10.12
N LYS A 102 6.01 22.44 -9.90
CA LYS A 102 6.80 22.74 -8.72
C LYS A 102 5.89 23.08 -7.55
N PHE A 103 6.31 22.70 -6.35
CA PHE A 103 5.54 23.02 -5.14
C PHE A 103 5.27 24.54 -4.99
N PHE A 104 6.30 25.35 -5.22
CA PHE A 104 6.19 26.80 -5.03
C PHE A 104 5.46 27.54 -6.17
N ASP A 105 5.15 26.88 -7.29
CA ASP A 105 4.20 27.44 -8.27
C ASP A 105 2.77 27.45 -7.70
N LEU A 106 2.45 26.52 -6.80
CA LEU A 106 1.15 26.44 -6.12
C LEU A 106 1.11 27.20 -4.78
N PHE A 107 2.28 27.37 -4.14
CA PHE A 107 2.42 28.02 -2.82
C PHE A 107 3.53 29.08 -2.85
N PRO A 108 3.44 30.12 -3.71
CA PRO A 108 4.50 31.10 -3.88
C PRO A 108 4.82 31.87 -2.60
N ASP A 109 3.80 32.13 -1.76
CA ASP A 109 3.97 32.87 -0.51
C ASP A 109 4.81 32.14 0.54
N TRP A 110 5.03 30.83 0.37
CA TRP A 110 5.84 30.05 1.31
C TRP A 110 7.33 30.07 0.97
N LYS A 111 7.69 30.49 -0.24
CA LYS A 111 9.06 30.41 -0.77
C LYS A 111 10.08 31.09 0.13
N ASN A 112 9.77 32.32 0.61
CA ASN A 112 10.68 33.10 1.43
C ASN A 112 10.89 32.55 2.86
N GLN A 113 10.06 31.58 3.29
CA GLN A 113 10.14 30.92 4.61
C GLN A 113 10.69 29.51 4.50
N SER A 114 11.08 29.08 3.30
CA SER A 114 11.53 27.72 2.99
C SER A 114 13.00 27.71 2.62
N ASN A 115 13.66 26.57 2.85
CA ASN A 115 15.05 26.37 2.44
C ASN A 115 15.17 26.45 0.91
N PRO A 116 16.11 27.24 0.36
CA PRO A 116 16.29 27.39 -1.08
C PRO A 116 16.53 26.07 -1.85
N ALA A 117 17.07 25.05 -1.19
CA ALA A 117 17.28 23.74 -1.79
C ALA A 117 15.98 23.06 -2.27
N TYR A 118 14.82 23.49 -1.75
CA TYR A 118 13.51 22.95 -2.13
C TYR A 118 12.78 23.75 -3.23
N TYR A 119 13.35 24.87 -3.70
CA TYR A 119 12.63 25.77 -4.62
C TYR A 119 12.21 25.13 -5.93
N GLU A 120 12.90 24.09 -6.34
CA GLU A 120 12.66 23.39 -7.61
C GLU A 120 11.97 22.03 -7.48
N ILE A 121 11.59 21.63 -6.23
CA ILE A 121 10.97 20.31 -6.03
C ILE A 121 9.63 20.20 -6.77
N THR A 122 9.47 19.10 -7.48
CA THR A 122 8.28 18.79 -8.28
C THR A 122 7.39 17.76 -7.62
N LEU A 123 6.17 17.60 -8.14
CA LEU A 123 5.27 16.51 -7.74
C LEU A 123 5.94 15.13 -7.91
N ALA A 124 6.64 14.92 -9.02
CA ALA A 124 7.36 13.67 -9.27
C ALA A 124 8.48 13.43 -8.25
N ASP A 125 9.25 14.47 -7.89
CA ASP A 125 10.32 14.33 -6.88
C ASP A 125 9.77 13.90 -5.52
N LEU A 126 8.65 14.51 -5.10
CA LEU A 126 7.99 14.19 -3.82
C LEU A 126 7.50 12.74 -3.79
N LEU A 127 6.77 12.29 -4.83
CA LEU A 127 6.17 10.96 -4.88
C LEU A 127 7.18 9.85 -5.19
N SER A 128 8.36 10.20 -5.72
CA SER A 128 9.44 9.24 -6.01
C SER A 128 10.58 9.27 -4.99
N HIS A 129 10.41 10.00 -3.88
CA HIS A 129 11.40 10.13 -2.81
C HIS A 129 12.72 10.82 -3.23
N ARG A 130 12.69 11.70 -4.25
CA ARG A 130 13.86 12.43 -4.77
C ARG A 130 13.89 13.91 -4.34
N ALA A 131 12.91 14.34 -3.56
CA ALA A 131 12.80 15.72 -3.07
C ALA A 131 13.74 16.05 -1.90
N LYS A 132 14.49 15.08 -1.38
CA LYS A 132 15.38 15.22 -0.21
C LYS A 132 14.66 15.68 1.08
N ILE A 133 13.36 15.42 1.17
CA ILE A 133 12.57 15.68 2.38
C ILE A 133 12.94 14.67 3.47
N GLN A 134 12.97 15.08 4.71
CA GLN A 134 13.25 14.25 5.88
C GLN A 134 12.32 13.01 5.90
N PRO A 135 12.80 11.84 6.37
CA PRO A 135 12.11 10.54 6.16
C PRO A 135 10.76 10.43 6.85
N TYR A 136 10.69 10.73 8.14
CA TYR A 136 9.50 10.51 8.98
C TYR A 136 8.93 9.09 8.79
N THR A 137 9.78 8.09 8.97
CA THR A 137 9.45 6.67 8.83
C THR A 137 9.30 5.94 10.17
N SER A 138 9.70 6.60 11.26
CA SER A 138 9.65 6.08 12.63
C SER A 138 8.79 6.99 13.51
N GLY A 139 8.08 6.41 14.48
CA GLY A 139 7.28 7.18 15.45
C GLY A 139 8.11 8.20 16.24
N LEU A 140 9.37 7.88 16.53
CA LEU A 140 10.28 8.75 17.27
C LEU A 140 10.55 10.10 16.57
N GLU A 141 10.50 10.13 15.24
CA GLU A 141 10.67 11.38 14.48
C GLU A 141 9.48 12.34 14.70
N TYR A 142 8.28 11.79 14.89
CA TYR A 142 7.06 12.56 15.12
C TYR A 142 6.96 13.11 16.55
N GLU A 143 7.58 12.47 17.54
CA GLU A 143 7.57 12.92 18.96
C GLU A 143 8.24 14.29 19.16
N GLN A 144 9.13 14.69 18.26
CA GLN A 144 9.87 15.95 18.33
C GLN A 144 9.16 17.10 17.60
N LEU A 145 8.03 16.82 16.93
CA LEU A 145 7.30 17.82 16.17
C LEU A 145 6.53 18.78 17.10
N PRO A 146 6.34 20.03 16.67
CA PRO A 146 5.39 20.91 17.30
C PRO A 146 3.96 20.33 17.30
N ASP A 147 3.17 20.73 18.27
CA ASP A 147 1.75 20.37 18.32
C ASP A 147 0.96 21.16 17.26
N PHE A 148 0.80 20.59 16.08
CA PHE A 148 0.02 21.18 14.99
C PHE A 148 -1.47 21.14 15.29
N LYS A 149 -2.20 22.22 14.98
CA LYS A 149 -3.62 22.39 15.34
C LYS A 149 -4.51 22.39 14.11
N GLY A 150 -5.79 22.10 14.34
CA GLY A 150 -6.84 22.11 13.31
C GLY A 150 -7.18 20.72 12.79
N ASN A 151 -7.88 20.65 11.66
CA ASN A 151 -8.19 19.40 10.99
C ASN A 151 -6.94 18.82 10.28
N LYS A 152 -7.02 17.57 9.82
CA LYS A 152 -5.90 16.83 9.19
C LYS A 152 -5.22 17.64 8.06
N SER A 153 -5.96 18.28 7.18
CA SER A 153 -5.39 19.09 6.09
C SER A 153 -4.65 20.34 6.62
N GLU A 154 -5.18 20.98 7.67
CA GLU A 154 -4.52 22.14 8.33
C GLU A 154 -3.25 21.73 9.05
N GLN A 155 -3.26 20.58 9.73
CA GLN A 155 -2.07 20.01 10.36
C GLN A 155 -1.00 19.66 9.32
N ARG A 156 -1.38 19.02 8.19
CA ARG A 156 -0.46 18.75 7.06
C ARG A 156 0.14 20.02 6.47
N LYS A 157 -0.61 21.12 6.39
CA LYS A 157 -0.06 22.43 5.95
C LYS A 157 1.01 22.94 6.91
N GLN A 158 0.78 22.85 8.21
CA GLN A 158 1.76 23.29 9.22
C GLN A 158 3.00 22.40 9.18
N PHE A 159 2.81 21.08 9.08
CA PHE A 159 3.88 20.10 8.93
C PHE A 159 4.72 20.36 7.67
N ALA A 160 4.08 20.59 6.52
CA ALA A 160 4.80 20.89 5.29
C ALA A 160 5.62 22.19 5.38
N LYS A 161 5.10 23.24 6.04
CA LYS A 161 5.87 24.47 6.30
C LYS A 161 7.08 24.20 7.17
N TYR A 162 6.91 23.41 8.23
CA TYR A 162 7.99 22.98 9.09
C TYR A 162 9.09 22.24 8.29
N LEU A 163 8.71 21.22 7.53
CA LEU A 163 9.63 20.41 6.72
C LEU A 163 10.40 21.22 5.67
N LEU A 164 9.70 22.15 4.99
CA LEU A 164 10.31 22.96 3.94
C LEU A 164 11.25 24.05 4.47
N ALA A 165 11.19 24.34 5.78
CA ALA A 165 12.15 25.23 6.45
C ALA A 165 13.42 24.47 6.91
N GLU A 166 13.35 23.14 7.07
CA GLU A 166 14.45 22.31 7.52
C GLU A 166 15.55 22.14 6.44
N GLU A 167 16.74 21.73 6.87
CA GLU A 167 17.80 21.34 5.94
C GLU A 167 17.40 20.07 5.18
N PRO A 168 17.69 19.97 3.87
CA PRO A 168 17.46 18.75 3.12
C PRO A 168 18.31 17.59 3.65
N VAL A 169 17.82 16.37 3.45
CA VAL A 169 18.63 15.16 3.67
C VAL A 169 19.91 15.27 2.84
N LYS A 170 21.06 15.09 3.46
CA LYS A 170 22.33 15.09 2.74
C LYS A 170 22.40 13.90 1.81
N ASP A 171 22.83 14.16 0.58
CA ASP A 171 23.00 13.10 -0.41
C ASP A 171 23.97 12.04 0.09
N GLY A 172 23.45 10.80 0.17
CA GLY A 172 24.25 9.62 0.31
C GLY A 172 24.55 9.01 -1.08
N LYS A 173 24.97 7.74 -1.09
CA LYS A 173 25.15 6.96 -2.35
C LYS A 173 23.81 6.46 -2.94
N GLN A 174 22.67 6.77 -2.29
CA GLN A 174 21.35 6.28 -2.70
C GLN A 174 20.76 7.19 -3.78
N ILE A 175 20.05 6.57 -4.73
CA ILE A 175 19.35 7.27 -5.83
C ILE A 175 18.16 8.05 -5.29
N TYR A 176 17.52 7.57 -4.20
CA TYR A 176 16.38 8.20 -3.55
C TYR A 176 16.46 8.05 -2.03
N ASN A 177 15.79 8.93 -1.31
CA ASN A 177 15.68 8.91 0.15
C ASN A 177 14.19 8.74 0.53
N TYR A 178 13.80 7.53 0.94
CA TYR A 178 12.42 7.21 1.28
C TYR A 178 11.86 8.14 2.34
N SER A 179 10.71 8.78 2.07
CA SER A 179 10.10 9.79 2.93
C SER A 179 8.58 9.69 2.95
N ASN A 180 7.98 9.43 4.12
CA ASN A 180 6.54 9.57 4.31
C ASN A 180 6.12 11.04 4.25
N ALA A 181 6.94 11.93 4.80
CA ALA A 181 6.69 13.36 4.80
C ALA A 181 6.60 13.96 3.38
N GLY A 182 7.35 13.43 2.42
CA GLY A 182 7.24 13.82 1.02
C GLY A 182 5.84 13.61 0.43
N TYR A 183 5.17 12.53 0.82
CA TYR A 183 3.79 12.25 0.41
C TYR A 183 2.77 13.21 1.03
N SER A 184 3.01 13.67 2.26
CA SER A 184 2.19 14.71 2.91
C SER A 184 2.28 16.03 2.16
N ILE A 185 3.50 16.43 1.71
CA ILE A 185 3.69 17.62 0.87
C ILE A 185 3.04 17.45 -0.50
N ALA A 186 3.20 16.29 -1.14
CA ALA A 186 2.54 15.99 -2.43
C ALA A 186 1.01 16.06 -2.31
N ALA A 187 0.44 15.51 -1.23
CA ALA A 187 -1.01 15.60 -0.98
C ALA A 187 -1.52 17.04 -0.95
N LEU A 188 -0.77 17.98 -0.37
CA LEU A 188 -1.15 19.40 -0.40
C LEU A 188 -1.18 19.99 -1.80
N MET A 189 -0.29 19.53 -2.71
CA MET A 189 -0.35 19.95 -4.12
C MET A 189 -1.66 19.48 -4.76
N LEU A 190 -2.04 18.21 -4.51
CA LEU A 190 -3.31 17.64 -5.02
C LEU A 190 -4.53 18.35 -4.42
N GLU A 191 -4.51 18.64 -3.11
CA GLU A 191 -5.54 19.42 -2.42
C GLU A 191 -5.67 20.83 -3.00
N LYS A 192 -4.56 21.49 -3.29
CA LYS A 192 -4.54 22.85 -3.84
C LYS A 192 -5.21 22.95 -5.21
N VAL A 193 -4.93 22.00 -6.11
CA VAL A 193 -5.48 22.03 -7.48
C VAL A 193 -6.91 21.51 -7.58
N THR A 194 -7.39 20.78 -6.56
CA THR A 194 -8.75 20.20 -6.56
C THR A 194 -9.71 20.91 -5.63
N GLY A 195 -9.22 21.63 -4.62
CA GLY A 195 -10.02 22.19 -3.53
C GLY A 195 -10.62 21.13 -2.59
N LYS A 196 -10.16 19.86 -2.68
CA LYS A 196 -10.63 18.75 -1.84
C LYS A 196 -9.50 18.29 -0.93
N THR A 197 -9.82 17.77 0.27
CA THR A 197 -8.81 17.12 1.11
C THR A 197 -8.36 15.82 0.45
N TRP A 198 -7.16 15.34 0.78
CA TRP A 198 -6.62 14.10 0.24
C TRP A 198 -7.55 12.90 0.50
N GLU A 199 -8.14 12.84 1.69
CA GLU A 199 -9.08 11.79 2.06
C GLU A 199 -10.33 11.81 1.16
N LYS A 200 -10.91 12.99 0.95
CA LYS A 200 -12.08 13.12 0.09
C LYS A 200 -11.74 12.77 -1.36
N LEU A 201 -10.60 13.26 -1.84
CA LEU A 201 -10.14 13.04 -3.21
C LEU A 201 -9.87 11.57 -3.50
N THR A 202 -9.09 10.89 -2.63
CA THR A 202 -8.76 9.48 -2.80
C THR A 202 -9.99 8.60 -2.69
N LYS A 203 -10.89 8.87 -1.73
CA LYS A 203 -12.13 8.12 -1.58
C LYS A 203 -13.02 8.25 -2.81
N GLU A 204 -13.21 9.47 -3.31
CA GLU A 204 -14.04 9.70 -4.50
C GLU A 204 -13.48 8.96 -5.72
N ILE A 205 -12.19 9.11 -6.01
CA ILE A 205 -11.59 8.48 -7.20
C ILE A 205 -11.62 6.95 -7.09
N ILE A 206 -11.20 6.38 -5.96
CA ILE A 206 -11.19 4.92 -5.79
C ILE A 206 -12.61 4.35 -5.84
N THR A 207 -13.58 4.97 -5.15
CA THR A 207 -14.96 4.46 -5.17
C THR A 207 -15.61 4.61 -6.54
N GLN A 208 -15.44 5.75 -7.21
CA GLN A 208 -16.09 6.01 -8.51
C GLN A 208 -15.47 5.22 -9.66
N GLN A 209 -14.15 5.05 -9.67
CA GLN A 209 -13.44 4.44 -10.78
C GLN A 209 -13.30 2.92 -10.64
N LEU A 210 -13.12 2.40 -9.42
CA LEU A 210 -12.88 0.98 -9.18
C LEU A 210 -14.07 0.26 -8.54
N ASN A 211 -15.10 0.98 -8.11
CA ASN A 211 -16.17 0.42 -7.27
C ASN A 211 -15.57 -0.35 -6.07
N ALA A 212 -14.61 0.28 -5.40
CA ALA A 212 -13.89 -0.25 -4.25
C ALA A 212 -14.04 0.70 -3.06
N ASN A 213 -14.06 0.14 -1.86
CA ASN A 213 -14.19 0.93 -0.64
C ASN A 213 -12.84 1.08 0.05
N ILE A 214 -12.58 2.29 0.55
CA ILE A 214 -11.42 2.58 1.39
C ILE A 214 -11.86 3.16 2.74
N LEU A 215 -11.11 2.81 3.77
CA LEU A 215 -11.19 3.41 5.09
C LEU A 215 -9.85 4.07 5.42
N TYR A 216 -9.83 4.96 6.39
CA TYR A 216 -8.62 5.59 6.91
C TYR A 216 -8.41 5.16 8.35
N GLY A 217 -7.17 4.81 8.69
CA GLY A 217 -6.82 4.31 10.00
C GLY A 217 -7.15 2.83 10.22
N TRP A 218 -7.13 2.44 11.47
CA TRP A 218 -7.30 1.04 11.88
C TRP A 218 -8.76 0.59 11.78
N PRO A 219 -9.02 -0.55 11.11
CA PRO A 219 -10.40 -0.99 10.84
C PRO A 219 -11.23 -1.18 12.11
N ASN A 220 -10.65 -1.75 13.17
CA ASN A 220 -11.33 -2.01 14.43
C ASN A 220 -11.72 -0.73 15.22
N LYS A 221 -11.09 0.41 14.95
CA LYS A 221 -11.52 1.71 15.51
C LYS A 221 -12.84 2.19 14.95
N LEU A 222 -13.19 1.74 13.74
CA LEU A 222 -14.44 2.09 13.05
C LEU A 222 -15.53 1.05 13.29
N ASN A 223 -15.17 -0.22 13.42
CA ASN A 223 -16.07 -1.33 13.67
C ASN A 223 -15.36 -2.43 14.46
N LEU A 224 -15.83 -2.74 15.67
CA LEU A 224 -15.24 -3.72 16.59
C LEU A 224 -15.19 -5.16 16.03
N ASN A 225 -16.00 -5.46 15.01
CA ASN A 225 -16.00 -6.76 14.32
C ASN A 225 -15.01 -6.84 13.15
N GLN A 226 -14.09 -5.89 13.06
CA GLN A 226 -13.02 -5.88 12.07
C GLN A 226 -11.68 -6.34 12.67
N PRO A 227 -10.71 -6.75 11.85
CA PRO A 227 -9.39 -7.15 12.32
C PRO A 227 -8.73 -6.10 13.20
N TYR A 228 -8.13 -6.56 14.28
CA TYR A 228 -7.27 -5.77 15.16
C TYR A 228 -5.84 -5.85 14.65
N GLY A 229 -5.13 -4.75 14.60
CA GLY A 229 -3.69 -4.77 14.45
C GLY A 229 -3.02 -5.32 15.71
N HIS A 230 -1.86 -5.94 15.56
CA HIS A 230 -1.13 -6.50 16.70
C HIS A 230 0.30 -5.99 16.74
N TRP A 231 0.77 -5.68 17.93
CA TRP A 231 2.18 -5.42 18.20
C TRP A 231 2.73 -6.32 19.31
N VAL A 232 4.01 -6.28 19.54
CA VAL A 232 4.67 -7.10 20.56
C VAL A 232 4.81 -6.30 21.84
N GLU A 233 4.35 -6.88 22.94
CA GLU A 233 4.58 -6.40 24.29
C GLU A 233 5.00 -7.61 25.15
N ASN A 234 6.15 -7.53 25.80
CA ASN A 234 6.72 -8.61 26.62
C ASN A 234 6.73 -9.98 25.89
N ASP A 235 7.25 -9.99 24.67
CA ASP A 235 7.32 -11.17 23.77
C ASP A 235 5.95 -11.79 23.42
N THR A 236 4.87 -11.06 23.64
CA THR A 236 3.50 -11.50 23.35
C THR A 236 2.84 -10.57 22.33
N LEU A 237 2.14 -11.16 21.38
CA LEU A 237 1.33 -10.42 20.41
C LEU A 237 0.04 -9.94 21.06
N ILE A 238 -0.09 -8.62 21.21
CA ILE A 238 -1.22 -7.95 21.87
C ILE A 238 -2.07 -7.23 20.80
N PRO A 239 -3.42 -7.42 20.81
CA PRO A 239 -4.29 -6.68 19.90
C PRO A 239 -4.35 -5.20 20.28
N LEU A 240 -4.28 -4.33 19.28
CA LEU A 240 -4.44 -2.90 19.42
C LEU A 240 -5.93 -2.57 19.59
N TYR A 241 -6.35 -2.28 20.81
CA TYR A 241 -7.75 -1.97 21.13
C TYR A 241 -8.17 -0.60 20.57
N PRO A 242 -9.47 -0.37 20.28
CA PRO A 242 -9.97 0.85 19.63
C PRO A 242 -9.73 2.15 20.39
N ASP A 243 -9.63 2.09 21.73
CA ASP A 243 -9.33 3.21 22.62
C ASP A 243 -7.84 3.60 22.65
N ASN A 244 -7.00 2.87 21.95
CA ASN A 244 -5.59 3.19 21.81
C ASN A 244 -5.42 4.49 21.01
N SER A 245 -4.51 5.36 21.45
CA SER A 245 -4.22 6.65 20.82
C SER A 245 -3.33 6.57 19.57
N TYR A 246 -2.79 5.39 19.27
CA TYR A 246 -1.89 5.22 18.12
C TYR A 246 -2.60 5.51 16.79
N ASP A 247 -2.06 6.41 15.99
CA ASP A 247 -2.52 6.76 14.66
C ASP A 247 -1.33 7.18 13.75
N LEU A 248 -1.61 7.43 12.49
CA LEU A 248 -0.63 7.94 11.52
C LEU A 248 -0.86 9.42 11.20
N ALA A 249 -1.10 10.24 12.23
CA ALA A 249 -1.23 11.68 12.02
C ALA A 249 -0.06 12.24 11.19
N LEU A 250 -0.37 13.18 10.29
CA LEU A 250 0.54 13.85 9.34
C LEU A 250 1.07 12.95 8.21
N GLY A 251 1.14 11.63 8.42
CA GLY A 251 1.62 10.65 7.44
C GLY A 251 0.52 9.95 6.64
N GLU A 252 -0.75 10.36 6.76
CA GLU A 252 -1.89 9.65 6.16
C GLU A 252 -1.73 9.41 4.65
N PRO A 253 -1.25 10.36 3.83
CA PRO A 253 -1.06 10.12 2.39
C PRO A 253 0.00 9.08 2.05
N ALA A 254 0.86 8.76 3.00
CA ALA A 254 1.91 7.77 2.85
C ALA A 254 1.54 6.40 3.37
N GLY A 255 0.51 6.27 4.26
CA GLY A 255 0.37 5.04 5.00
C GLY A 255 -0.98 4.67 5.59
N ASP A 256 -2.06 5.47 5.49
CA ASP A 256 -3.23 5.34 6.37
C ASP A 256 -4.49 4.74 5.70
N ILE A 257 -4.37 4.12 4.53
CA ILE A 257 -5.51 3.46 3.88
C ILE A 257 -5.65 2.02 4.37
N SER A 258 -6.90 1.63 4.66
CA SER A 258 -7.34 0.26 4.86
C SER A 258 -8.31 -0.16 3.77
N MET A 259 -8.15 -1.39 3.24
CA MET A 259 -9.04 -1.98 2.23
C MET A 259 -9.32 -3.44 2.55
N THR A 260 -10.44 -3.94 2.04
CA THR A 260 -10.66 -5.39 2.00
C THR A 260 -9.72 -6.02 0.97
N LEU A 261 -9.35 -7.28 1.18
CA LEU A 261 -8.50 -7.99 0.22
C LEU A 261 -9.11 -8.05 -1.18
N PRO A 262 -10.43 -8.30 -1.37
CA PRO A 262 -11.06 -8.23 -2.68
C PRO A 262 -10.97 -6.85 -3.34
N ASP A 263 -11.17 -5.77 -2.61
CA ASP A 263 -11.12 -4.42 -3.18
C ASP A 263 -9.68 -4.01 -3.51
N TYR A 264 -8.71 -4.37 -2.68
CA TYR A 264 -7.32 -4.13 -3.00
C TYR A 264 -6.82 -4.99 -4.18
N ALA A 265 -7.31 -6.24 -4.30
CA ALA A 265 -7.02 -7.08 -5.47
C ALA A 265 -7.53 -6.47 -6.78
N LYS A 266 -8.69 -5.78 -6.79
CA LYS A 266 -9.17 -5.01 -7.97
C LYS A 266 -8.18 -3.89 -8.34
N PHE A 267 -7.67 -3.16 -7.35
CA PHE A 267 -6.67 -2.11 -7.59
C PHE A 267 -5.38 -2.69 -8.20
N ILE A 268 -4.89 -3.80 -7.67
CA ILE A 268 -3.70 -4.49 -8.19
C ILE A 268 -3.94 -5.05 -9.59
N GLN A 269 -5.12 -5.64 -9.86
CA GLN A 269 -5.49 -6.14 -11.19
C GLN A 269 -5.53 -5.01 -12.24
N LEU A 270 -6.10 -3.88 -11.88
CA LEU A 270 -6.12 -2.70 -12.74
C LEU A 270 -4.71 -2.25 -13.12
N ASN A 271 -3.80 -2.17 -12.14
CA ASN A 271 -2.40 -1.82 -12.36
C ASN A 271 -1.69 -2.89 -13.23
N LEU A 272 -1.93 -4.18 -12.97
CA LEU A 272 -1.36 -5.27 -13.78
C LEU A 272 -1.78 -5.16 -15.26
N ARG A 273 -3.05 -4.92 -15.54
CA ARG A 273 -3.55 -4.70 -16.91
C ARG A 273 -2.88 -3.50 -17.56
N GLY A 274 -2.76 -2.40 -16.82
CA GLY A 274 -2.13 -1.16 -17.29
C GLY A 274 -0.65 -1.36 -17.69
N ILE A 275 0.16 -1.98 -16.83
CA ILE A 275 1.57 -2.26 -17.16
C ILE A 275 1.74 -3.30 -18.30
N LEU A 276 0.70 -4.07 -18.58
CA LEU A 276 0.65 -5.00 -19.74
C LEU A 276 0.21 -4.33 -21.04
N GLY A 277 -0.03 -3.02 -21.03
CA GLY A 277 -0.31 -2.23 -22.21
C GLY A 277 -1.80 -1.93 -22.45
N GLU A 278 -2.68 -2.18 -21.47
CA GLU A 278 -4.10 -1.87 -21.58
C GLU A 278 -4.38 -0.46 -21.08
N ASP A 279 -4.97 0.38 -21.91
CA ASP A 279 -5.61 1.61 -21.48
C ASP A 279 -6.91 1.27 -20.74
N ASN A 280 -7.05 1.77 -19.51
CA ASN A 280 -8.25 1.57 -18.70
C ASN A 280 -8.65 2.88 -17.98
N ILE A 281 -8.59 3.00 -16.66
CA ILE A 281 -8.83 4.27 -15.95
C ILE A 281 -7.73 5.29 -16.30
N LEU A 282 -6.48 4.81 -16.42
CA LEU A 282 -5.35 5.57 -16.91
C LEU A 282 -4.84 4.94 -18.21
N LYS A 283 -4.05 5.68 -18.98
CA LYS A 283 -3.35 5.15 -20.13
C LYS A 283 -2.26 4.16 -19.72
N ALA A 284 -2.01 3.16 -20.53
CA ALA A 284 -0.93 2.19 -20.31
C ALA A 284 0.44 2.86 -20.11
N SER A 285 0.72 3.94 -20.87
CA SER A 285 1.95 4.73 -20.68
C SER A 285 2.06 5.40 -19.32
N THR A 286 0.94 5.74 -18.69
CA THR A 286 0.91 6.30 -17.35
C THR A 286 1.18 5.21 -16.31
N TYR A 287 0.60 4.02 -16.44
CA TYR A 287 0.95 2.88 -15.60
C TYR A 287 2.43 2.51 -15.72
N ASP A 288 2.96 2.48 -16.94
CA ASP A 288 4.39 2.21 -17.14
C ASP A 288 5.26 3.26 -16.43
N TYR A 289 4.89 4.54 -16.48
CA TYR A 289 5.57 5.58 -15.73
C TYR A 289 5.44 5.40 -14.21
N LEU A 290 4.25 5.09 -13.68
CA LEU A 290 4.04 4.86 -12.25
C LEU A 290 4.95 3.73 -11.72
N HIS A 291 5.08 2.65 -12.48
CA HIS A 291 5.79 1.45 -12.04
C HIS A 291 7.29 1.47 -12.42
N TYR A 292 7.63 1.97 -13.61
CA TYR A 292 8.98 1.80 -14.19
C TYR A 292 9.62 3.09 -14.72
N GLY A 293 8.93 4.24 -14.65
CA GLY A 293 9.43 5.50 -15.19
C GLY A 293 10.69 6.01 -14.53
N LEU A 294 10.97 5.62 -13.29
CA LEU A 294 12.15 5.95 -12.53
C LEU A 294 12.79 4.68 -11.95
N LYS A 295 14.12 4.63 -11.96
CA LYS A 295 14.89 3.47 -11.53
C LYS A 295 14.76 3.23 -10.02
N ASP A 296 14.68 1.96 -9.63
CA ASP A 296 14.61 1.40 -8.28
C ASP A 296 13.31 1.76 -7.53
N TYR A 297 12.82 2.99 -7.62
CA TYR A 297 11.53 3.43 -7.11
C TYR A 297 10.96 4.52 -8.00
N SER A 298 9.74 4.32 -8.49
CA SER A 298 9.01 5.29 -9.30
C SER A 298 7.89 5.96 -8.49
N ILE A 299 6.68 6.07 -9.00
CA ILE A 299 5.60 6.79 -8.31
C ILE A 299 4.75 5.81 -7.49
N GLY A 300 5.10 5.64 -6.22
CA GLY A 300 4.40 4.73 -5.30
C GLY A 300 4.79 3.25 -5.44
N TRP A 301 5.80 2.92 -6.25
CA TRP A 301 6.22 1.56 -6.52
C TRP A 301 7.73 1.40 -6.55
N GLY A 302 8.25 0.42 -5.80
CA GLY A 302 9.57 -0.12 -5.99
C GLY A 302 9.61 -0.99 -7.26
N ASN A 303 10.75 -1.04 -7.96
CA ASN A 303 10.82 -1.82 -9.19
C ASN A 303 12.19 -2.45 -9.45
N ILE A 304 12.15 -3.58 -10.16
CA ILE A 304 13.28 -4.15 -10.87
C ILE A 304 12.86 -4.14 -12.35
N ASN A 305 13.60 -3.40 -13.17
CA ASN A 305 13.29 -3.26 -14.59
C ASN A 305 14.56 -3.41 -15.43
N ASN A 306 14.73 -4.59 -16.01
CA ASN A 306 15.81 -4.92 -16.94
C ASN A 306 15.29 -5.84 -18.04
N ASN A 307 16.17 -6.30 -18.94
CA ASN A 307 15.77 -7.12 -20.09
C ASN A 307 15.16 -8.49 -19.73
N GLU A 308 15.44 -8.99 -18.53
CA GLU A 308 15.02 -10.34 -18.10
C GLU A 308 13.88 -10.27 -17.06
N ILE A 309 13.88 -9.24 -16.21
CA ILE A 309 13.01 -9.15 -15.04
C ILE A 309 12.32 -7.78 -15.03
N GLN A 310 10.99 -7.79 -15.04
CA GLN A 310 10.15 -6.62 -14.84
C GLN A 310 9.18 -6.89 -13.69
N LEU A 311 9.61 -6.50 -12.50
CA LEU A 311 8.83 -6.60 -11.26
C LEU A 311 8.53 -5.21 -10.73
N SER A 312 7.35 -5.07 -10.14
CA SER A 312 6.99 -3.89 -9.38
C SER A 312 6.37 -4.34 -8.06
N GLU A 313 6.78 -3.70 -6.97
CA GLU A 313 6.38 -4.13 -5.63
C GLU A 313 6.13 -2.96 -4.69
N HIS A 314 5.40 -3.23 -3.62
CA HIS A 314 5.42 -2.40 -2.42
C HIS A 314 5.16 -3.25 -1.17
N SER A 315 5.94 -3.01 -0.12
CA SER A 315 5.65 -3.49 1.23
C SER A 315 5.10 -2.36 2.08
N GLY A 316 4.21 -2.66 3.00
CA GLY A 316 3.61 -1.65 3.86
C GLY A 316 3.33 -2.14 5.26
N SER A 317 3.70 -1.32 6.23
CA SER A 317 3.36 -1.53 7.63
C SER A 317 3.18 -0.18 8.33
N ALA A 318 2.29 -0.17 9.30
CA ALA A 318 2.19 0.87 10.33
C ALA A 318 2.40 0.23 11.72
N GLY A 319 3.31 -0.75 11.81
CA GLY A 319 3.69 -1.42 13.05
C GLY A 319 2.78 -2.57 13.48
N THR A 320 1.52 -2.63 13.04
CA THR A 320 0.51 -3.57 13.55
C THR A 320 -0.19 -4.41 12.49
N PHE A 321 -0.05 -4.07 11.23
CA PHE A 321 -0.43 -4.82 10.04
C PHE A 321 0.74 -4.86 9.09
N PHE A 322 0.79 -5.86 8.23
CA PHE A 322 1.74 -5.92 7.14
C PHE A 322 1.04 -6.31 5.83
N CYS A 323 1.37 -5.59 4.76
CA CYS A 323 0.87 -5.85 3.41
C CYS A 323 2.04 -5.93 2.45
N TYR A 324 2.06 -6.94 1.59
CA TYR A 324 3.02 -7.05 0.50
C TYR A 324 2.29 -7.26 -0.83
N SER A 325 2.68 -6.49 -1.83
CA SER A 325 2.15 -6.57 -3.19
C SER A 325 3.29 -6.73 -4.18
N LEU A 326 3.16 -7.69 -5.10
CA LEU A 326 4.12 -7.94 -6.18
C LEU A 326 3.38 -8.09 -7.50
N LEU A 327 3.78 -7.32 -8.51
CA LEU A 327 3.34 -7.45 -9.90
C LEU A 327 4.51 -7.99 -10.75
N ASP A 328 4.33 -9.14 -11.36
CA ASP A 328 5.30 -9.78 -12.26
C ASP A 328 4.80 -9.58 -13.71
N LYS A 329 5.34 -8.56 -14.38
CA LYS A 329 4.94 -8.18 -15.75
C LYS A 329 5.27 -9.29 -16.74
N ASN A 330 6.41 -9.96 -16.58
CA ASN A 330 6.84 -11.02 -17.48
C ASN A 330 5.90 -12.23 -17.43
N ARG A 331 5.44 -12.59 -16.22
CA ARG A 331 4.51 -13.71 -16.01
C ARG A 331 3.04 -13.32 -16.07
N LYS A 332 2.73 -12.05 -16.22
CA LYS A 332 1.36 -11.49 -16.25
C LYS A 332 0.54 -11.89 -15.02
N ILE A 333 1.15 -11.83 -13.85
CA ILE A 333 0.55 -12.25 -12.58
C ILE A 333 0.92 -11.28 -11.46
N ALA A 334 0.02 -11.11 -10.51
CA ALA A 334 0.31 -10.34 -9.31
C ALA A 334 -0.13 -11.11 -8.06
N TYR A 335 0.47 -10.74 -6.94
CA TYR A 335 0.25 -11.33 -5.64
C TYR A 335 0.03 -10.23 -4.61
N VAL A 336 -0.92 -10.47 -3.73
CA VAL A 336 -1.13 -9.65 -2.52
C VAL A 336 -1.17 -10.58 -1.34
N ILE A 337 -0.42 -10.28 -0.30
CA ILE A 337 -0.48 -10.99 0.98
C ILE A 337 -0.58 -9.94 2.10
N VAL A 338 -1.49 -10.16 3.04
CA VAL A 338 -1.75 -9.28 4.17
C VAL A 338 -1.76 -10.07 5.48
N ALA A 339 -1.34 -9.44 6.56
CA ALA A 339 -1.46 -9.97 7.91
C ALA A 339 -1.84 -8.87 8.89
N ASN A 340 -2.53 -9.22 9.96
CA ASN A 340 -2.87 -8.29 11.05
C ASN A 340 -1.80 -8.27 12.17
N SER A 341 -0.56 -8.55 11.80
CA SER A 341 0.65 -8.33 12.59
C SER A 341 1.83 -8.00 11.69
N ALA A 342 2.82 -7.27 12.21
CA ALA A 342 3.97 -6.80 11.43
C ALA A 342 5.32 -7.18 12.06
N THR A 343 5.34 -8.23 12.90
CA THR A 343 6.58 -8.76 13.46
C THR A 343 7.51 -9.26 12.36
N GLN A 344 8.78 -9.45 12.65
CA GLN A 344 9.73 -10.03 11.70
C GLN A 344 9.24 -11.40 11.22
N GLU A 345 8.73 -12.24 12.13
CA GLU A 345 8.21 -13.58 11.82
C GLU A 345 6.97 -13.50 10.93
N SER A 346 6.13 -12.47 11.09
CA SER A 346 4.99 -12.23 10.21
C SER A 346 5.43 -11.86 8.80
N GLN A 347 6.42 -10.98 8.67
CA GLN A 347 6.99 -10.58 7.39
C GLN A 347 7.65 -11.77 6.67
N GLU A 348 8.45 -12.56 7.40
CA GLU A 348 9.07 -13.79 6.86
C GLU A 348 8.01 -14.82 6.42
N SER A 349 6.92 -14.96 7.19
CA SER A 349 5.81 -15.85 6.83
C SER A 349 5.12 -15.42 5.54
N ILE A 350 4.89 -14.13 5.36
CA ILE A 350 4.33 -13.55 4.13
C ILE A 350 5.24 -13.83 2.94
N LEU A 351 6.56 -13.67 3.06
CA LEU A 351 7.50 -13.98 1.98
C LEU A 351 7.54 -15.48 1.66
N ASN A 352 7.41 -16.36 2.67
CA ASN A 352 7.31 -17.80 2.46
C ASN A 352 6.03 -18.20 1.72
N ILE A 353 4.89 -17.58 2.07
CA ILE A 353 3.62 -17.77 1.35
C ILE A 353 3.75 -17.26 -0.09
N LEU A 354 4.33 -16.09 -0.31
CA LEU A 354 4.60 -15.55 -1.65
C LEU A 354 5.42 -16.52 -2.50
N ASN A 355 6.51 -17.05 -1.96
CA ASN A 355 7.34 -18.01 -2.69
C ASN A 355 6.56 -19.27 -3.06
N SER A 356 5.77 -19.80 -2.14
CA SER A 356 4.91 -20.97 -2.39
C SER A 356 3.82 -20.69 -3.44
N LEU A 357 3.23 -19.47 -3.43
CA LEU A 357 2.28 -19.04 -4.45
C LEU A 357 2.96 -18.90 -5.82
N ARG A 358 4.16 -18.30 -5.86
CA ARG A 358 4.94 -18.14 -7.10
C ARG A 358 5.33 -19.50 -7.70
N GLU A 359 5.71 -20.46 -6.88
CA GLU A 359 6.00 -21.84 -7.35
C GLU A 359 4.74 -22.53 -7.91
N LYS A 360 3.62 -22.39 -7.21
CA LYS A 360 2.34 -23.01 -7.63
C LYS A 360 1.81 -22.43 -8.94
N TYR A 361 1.92 -21.11 -9.12
CA TYR A 361 1.33 -20.38 -10.25
C TYR A 361 2.37 -19.93 -11.29
N ALA A 362 3.67 -20.25 -11.12
CA ALA A 362 4.73 -20.01 -12.09
C ALA A 362 4.64 -21.01 -13.25
N ARG A 363 3.75 -20.77 -14.20
CA ARG A 363 3.68 -21.53 -15.44
C ARG A 363 3.82 -20.62 -16.65
#